data_63d937356952c99d39625f4470f80047
#
_entry.id   63d937356952c99d39625f4470f80047
#
_cell.length_a   1.000
_cell.length_b   1.000
_cell.length_c   1.000
_cell.angle_alpha   90.00
_cell.angle_beta   90.00
_cell.angle_gamma   90.00
#
_symmetry.space_group_name_H-M   'P 1'
#
loop_
_entity.id
_entity.type
_entity.pdbx_description
1 polymer ?
#
loop_
_entity_poly.entity_id
_entity_poly.type
_entity_poly.pdbx_seq_one_letter_code
_entity_poly.pdbx_strand_id
1 'polypeptide(L)'
;MNSANIEKTALKLGYMPLSDCLPLLIAQEKGFFSQEGLTVELQQEVSWSNIRDKVIVGHLDGAHMLAPMLFATSMGLGGIKKPLITAFSLGLNGNAFTISNQLQSALRSIDTKMFDHASTMKQLIEQRKTAGLPRLVFATVYPYSCHNLQLRYWLASAHIDPDKDIDLVILPPSQMVDHLRLAHIDGFFAGAPWNSVAILQGHGHCLLTSMDIWENAPEKVLGVTLEWAEKNPNTHSALIRALHEACQWLELHAEEALPLLEQQLSLNSPLINQECLIPAITGEYIFTHQSEQGKVPSILVFNRSMANFPWLSHGQLICAQMKRWQWLPEDVDNEQLVASCYRPDIYRQALTHVEMPKDNFHSTHLAIL
;
A
#
# COMPACT_ATOMS: atom_id res chain seq x y z
N MET A 1 0.80 -35.15 -5.45
CA MET A 1 1.34 -34.12 -4.55
C MET A 1 1.19 -34.64 -3.15
N ASN A 2 2.27 -34.73 -2.36
CA ASN A 2 2.14 -35.09 -0.95
C ASN A 2 1.32 -33.98 -0.28
N SER A 3 0.09 -34.30 0.15
CA SER A 3 -0.69 -33.42 1.01
C SER A 3 0.06 -33.32 2.34
N ALA A 4 0.95 -32.34 2.44
CA ALA A 4 1.50 -31.98 3.74
C ALA A 4 0.30 -31.75 4.68
N ASN A 5 0.38 -32.28 5.88
CA ASN A 5 -0.73 -32.19 6.84
C ASN A 5 -0.94 -30.71 7.19
N ILE A 6 -2.07 -30.13 6.74
CA ILE A 6 -2.44 -28.73 7.03
C ILE A 6 -2.77 -28.64 8.53
N GLU A 7 -2.08 -27.77 9.26
CA GLU A 7 -2.25 -27.63 10.72
C GLU A 7 -3.59 -26.95 11.08
N LYS A 8 -3.99 -25.99 10.26
CA LYS A 8 -5.23 -25.22 10.43
C LYS A 8 -5.88 -24.97 9.06
N THR A 9 -7.04 -25.56 8.84
CA THR A 9 -7.78 -25.43 7.57
C THR A 9 -8.72 -24.23 7.54
N ALA A 10 -9.30 -23.83 8.68
CA ALA A 10 -10.21 -22.69 8.77
C ALA A 10 -9.45 -21.45 9.21
N LEU A 11 -9.38 -20.44 8.32
CA LEU A 11 -8.62 -19.20 8.53
C LEU A 11 -9.53 -17.99 8.49
N LYS A 12 -9.15 -16.95 9.25
CA LYS A 12 -9.73 -15.61 9.17
C LYS A 12 -8.67 -14.64 8.70
N LEU A 13 -8.89 -14.01 7.54
CA LEU A 13 -7.98 -13.03 6.97
C LEU A 13 -8.65 -11.65 6.90
N GLY A 14 -7.95 -10.65 7.46
CA GLY A 14 -8.40 -9.26 7.40
C GLY A 14 -7.98 -8.53 6.14
N TYR A 15 -8.80 -7.59 5.66
CA TYR A 15 -8.43 -6.72 4.56
C TYR A 15 -9.07 -5.33 4.65
N MET A 16 -8.38 -4.33 4.09
CA MET A 16 -8.95 -3.01 3.83
C MET A 16 -9.62 -3.00 2.44
N PRO A 17 -10.79 -2.35 2.30
CA PRO A 17 -11.51 -2.27 1.02
C PRO A 17 -10.83 -1.26 0.08
N LEU A 18 -9.77 -1.70 -0.55
CA LEU A 18 -8.95 -0.99 -1.54
C LEU A 18 -8.75 -1.87 -2.77
N SER A 19 -8.40 -1.29 -3.92
CA SER A 19 -8.18 -2.09 -5.14
C SER A 19 -7.09 -3.14 -5.00
N ASP A 20 -6.13 -2.93 -4.11
CA ASP A 20 -5.01 -3.85 -3.85
C ASP A 20 -5.35 -5.03 -2.93
N CYS A 21 -6.60 -5.14 -2.44
CA CYS A 21 -7.08 -6.35 -1.75
C CYS A 21 -7.52 -7.47 -2.71
N LEU A 22 -7.56 -7.20 -4.03
CA LEU A 22 -7.99 -8.15 -5.06
C LEU A 22 -7.39 -9.55 -4.96
N PRO A 23 -6.10 -9.75 -4.64
CA PRO A 23 -5.55 -11.11 -4.49
C PRO A 23 -6.32 -11.99 -3.51
N LEU A 24 -6.79 -11.42 -2.39
CA LEU A 24 -7.59 -12.15 -1.40
C LEU A 24 -8.99 -12.48 -1.93
N LEU A 25 -9.64 -11.52 -2.57
CA LEU A 25 -10.98 -11.69 -3.13
C LEU A 25 -10.99 -12.71 -4.26
N ILE A 26 -10.01 -12.66 -5.16
CA ILE A 26 -9.87 -13.60 -6.27
C ILE A 26 -9.50 -15.00 -5.79
N ALA A 27 -8.62 -15.11 -4.79
CA ALA A 27 -8.29 -16.42 -4.21
C ALA A 27 -9.54 -17.13 -3.65
N GLN A 28 -10.48 -16.38 -3.08
CA GLN A 28 -11.75 -16.90 -2.60
C GLN A 28 -12.71 -17.19 -3.75
N GLU A 29 -12.94 -16.25 -4.67
CA GLU A 29 -13.92 -16.36 -5.74
C GLU A 29 -13.57 -17.47 -6.74
N LYS A 30 -12.30 -17.61 -7.10
CA LYS A 30 -11.81 -18.65 -8.02
C LYS A 30 -11.54 -20.00 -7.33
N GLY A 31 -11.72 -20.06 -6.02
CA GLY A 31 -11.56 -21.29 -5.24
C GLY A 31 -10.11 -21.72 -5.02
N PHE A 32 -9.12 -20.82 -5.19
CA PHE A 32 -7.71 -21.15 -4.97
C PHE A 32 -7.41 -21.52 -3.52
N PHE A 33 -8.08 -20.91 -2.56
CA PHE A 33 -7.98 -21.34 -1.16
C PHE A 33 -8.47 -22.79 -0.96
N SER A 34 -9.62 -23.14 -1.54
CA SER A 34 -10.19 -24.49 -1.39
C SER A 34 -9.37 -25.55 -2.11
N GLN A 35 -8.72 -25.22 -3.24
CA GLN A 35 -7.79 -26.12 -3.95
C GLN A 35 -6.57 -26.48 -3.08
N GLU A 36 -6.16 -25.57 -2.20
CA GLU A 36 -5.10 -25.78 -1.22
C GLU A 36 -5.61 -26.37 0.10
N GLY A 37 -6.89 -26.77 0.19
CA GLY A 37 -7.49 -27.35 1.39
C GLY A 37 -7.82 -26.35 2.49
N LEU A 38 -7.91 -25.06 2.15
CA LEU A 38 -8.20 -23.97 3.09
C LEU A 38 -9.65 -23.50 2.96
N THR A 39 -10.27 -23.24 4.10
CA THR A 39 -11.56 -22.53 4.23
C THR A 39 -11.27 -21.15 4.82
N VAL A 40 -11.35 -20.11 4.00
CA VAL A 40 -10.98 -18.75 4.41
C VAL A 40 -12.23 -17.89 4.57
N GLU A 41 -12.36 -17.27 5.75
CA GLU A 41 -13.30 -16.17 6.01
C GLU A 41 -12.58 -14.85 5.83
N LEU A 42 -12.96 -14.06 4.82
CA LEU A 42 -12.42 -12.72 4.60
C LEU A 42 -13.20 -11.71 5.45
N GLN A 43 -12.50 -11.01 6.35
CA GLN A 43 -13.06 -9.98 7.21
C GLN A 43 -12.61 -8.60 6.75
N GLN A 44 -13.58 -7.78 6.31
CA GLN A 44 -13.32 -6.41 5.98
C GLN A 44 -13.14 -5.57 7.24
N GLU A 45 -12.13 -4.71 7.24
CA GLU A 45 -11.79 -3.86 8.37
C GLU A 45 -11.95 -2.38 8.05
N VAL A 46 -12.21 -1.58 9.08
CA VAL A 46 -12.50 -0.15 8.93
C VAL A 46 -11.24 0.73 9.08
N SER A 47 -10.17 0.19 9.63
CA SER A 47 -8.90 0.90 9.82
C SER A 47 -7.71 -0.04 9.87
N TRP A 48 -6.54 0.50 9.52
CA TRP A 48 -5.27 -0.22 9.61
C TRP A 48 -4.91 -0.61 11.06
N SER A 49 -5.29 0.20 12.04
CA SER A 49 -5.11 -0.13 13.46
C SER A 49 -5.91 -1.36 13.86
N ASN A 50 -7.17 -1.48 13.39
CA ASN A 50 -7.98 -2.67 13.66
C ASN A 50 -7.34 -3.93 13.09
N ILE A 51 -6.85 -3.88 11.84
CA ILE A 51 -6.13 -5.00 11.22
C ILE A 51 -4.95 -5.42 12.08
N ARG A 52 -4.07 -4.47 12.43
CA ARG A 52 -2.90 -4.73 13.27
C ARG A 52 -3.30 -5.40 14.58
N ASP A 53 -4.23 -4.80 15.30
CA ASP A 53 -4.58 -5.24 16.64
C ASP A 53 -5.24 -6.63 16.62
N LYS A 54 -6.12 -6.91 15.66
CA LYS A 54 -6.76 -8.20 15.50
C LYS A 54 -5.77 -9.33 15.11
N VAL A 55 -4.74 -9.01 14.30
CA VAL A 55 -3.66 -9.96 13.99
C VAL A 55 -2.81 -10.22 15.24
N ILE A 56 -2.43 -9.18 15.98
CA ILE A 56 -1.60 -9.30 17.18
C ILE A 56 -2.25 -10.19 18.25
N VAL A 57 -3.56 -10.05 18.46
CA VAL A 57 -4.29 -10.81 19.47
C VAL A 57 -4.79 -12.17 18.95
N GLY A 58 -4.53 -12.51 17.68
CA GLY A 58 -4.91 -13.79 17.08
C GLY A 58 -6.41 -13.92 16.75
N HIS A 59 -7.15 -12.80 16.68
CA HIS A 59 -8.51 -12.78 16.15
C HIS A 59 -8.53 -13.00 14.64
N LEU A 60 -7.53 -12.49 13.94
CA LEU A 60 -7.21 -12.79 12.55
C LEU A 60 -5.93 -13.64 12.49
N ASP A 61 -5.92 -14.63 11.62
CA ASP A 61 -4.75 -15.47 11.35
C ASP A 61 -3.67 -14.73 10.57
N GLY A 62 -4.08 -13.82 9.72
CA GLY A 62 -3.24 -12.94 8.93
C GLY A 62 -4.09 -11.85 8.29
N ALA A 63 -3.44 -10.94 7.58
CA ALA A 63 -4.15 -9.86 6.92
C ALA A 63 -3.36 -9.23 5.76
N HIS A 64 -4.09 -8.55 4.89
CA HIS A 64 -3.62 -7.51 4.01
C HIS A 64 -3.09 -6.35 4.86
N MET A 65 -1.77 -6.16 4.92
CA MET A 65 -1.13 -5.22 5.82
C MET A 65 -0.20 -4.27 5.07
N LEU A 66 0.02 -3.10 5.68
CA LEU A 66 1.03 -2.15 5.22
C LEU A 66 2.44 -2.68 5.56
N ALA A 67 3.34 -2.72 4.59
CA ALA A 67 4.68 -3.26 4.81
C ALA A 67 5.45 -2.58 5.97
N PRO A 68 5.47 -1.23 6.11
CA PRO A 68 6.14 -0.58 7.24
C PRO A 68 5.52 -0.89 8.61
N MET A 69 4.24 -1.28 8.65
CA MET A 69 3.54 -1.66 9.89
C MET A 69 4.18 -2.89 10.54
N LEU A 70 4.73 -3.83 9.74
CA LEU A 70 5.38 -5.02 10.27
C LEU A 70 6.60 -4.63 11.12
N PHE A 71 7.46 -3.75 10.61
CA PHE A 71 8.63 -3.25 11.33
C PHE A 71 8.23 -2.47 12.57
N ALA A 72 7.28 -1.54 12.42
CA ALA A 72 6.79 -0.73 13.53
C ALA A 72 6.24 -1.60 14.67
N THR A 73 5.41 -2.60 14.34
CA THR A 73 4.83 -3.50 15.34
C THR A 73 5.88 -4.43 15.98
N SER A 74 6.83 -4.94 15.18
CA SER A 74 7.92 -5.77 15.68
C SER A 74 8.85 -5.01 16.62
N MET A 75 8.99 -3.70 16.42
CA MET A 75 9.76 -2.81 17.30
C MET A 75 8.94 -2.23 18.46
N GLY A 76 7.61 -2.41 18.48
CA GLY A 76 6.72 -1.89 19.51
C GLY A 76 6.36 -0.41 19.32
N LEU A 77 6.53 0.13 18.11
CA LEU A 77 6.18 1.52 17.82
C LEU A 77 4.66 1.69 17.81
N GLY A 78 4.17 2.63 18.60
CA GLY A 78 2.76 2.95 18.67
C GLY A 78 1.88 1.92 19.39
N GLY A 79 2.48 1.03 20.24
CA GLY A 79 1.68 0.09 21.02
C GLY A 79 2.40 -1.20 21.43
N ILE A 80 1.70 -2.31 21.29
CA ILE A 80 2.17 -3.63 21.71
C ILE A 80 3.29 -4.10 20.77
N LYS A 81 4.39 -4.55 21.33
CA LYS A 81 5.48 -5.21 20.58
C LYS A 81 5.08 -6.66 20.29
N LYS A 82 4.96 -7.00 19.01
CA LYS A 82 4.70 -8.37 18.54
C LYS A 82 5.45 -8.60 17.24
N PRO A 83 6.28 -9.65 17.13
CA PRO A 83 6.96 -9.98 15.88
C PRO A 83 5.95 -10.33 14.78
N LEU A 84 5.96 -9.55 13.70
CA LEU A 84 5.19 -9.78 12.49
C LEU A 84 6.14 -10.11 11.34
N ILE A 85 5.72 -11.02 10.49
CA ILE A 85 6.46 -11.42 9.30
C ILE A 85 5.61 -11.34 8.05
N THR A 86 6.28 -11.22 6.92
CA THR A 86 5.69 -11.50 5.62
C THR A 86 6.57 -12.45 4.83
N ALA A 87 5.94 -13.39 4.16
CA ALA A 87 6.55 -14.25 3.16
C ALA A 87 5.92 -14.03 1.77
N PHE A 88 5.03 -13.04 1.62
CA PHE A 88 4.33 -12.78 0.38
C PHE A 88 3.93 -11.31 0.25
N SER A 89 4.39 -10.64 -0.81
CA SER A 89 3.90 -9.33 -1.20
C SER A 89 2.62 -9.49 -2.03
N LEU A 90 1.58 -8.74 -1.70
CA LEU A 90 0.28 -8.79 -2.39
C LEU A 90 0.29 -7.99 -3.70
N GLY A 91 1.28 -7.13 -3.88
CA GLY A 91 1.47 -6.33 -5.07
C GLY A 91 2.40 -5.15 -4.83
N LEU A 92 2.64 -4.38 -5.88
CA LEU A 92 3.47 -3.17 -5.86
C LEU A 92 2.64 -1.95 -6.27
N ASN A 93 3.06 -0.76 -5.84
CA ASN A 93 2.45 0.53 -6.19
C ASN A 93 1.01 0.70 -5.69
N GLY A 94 0.13 1.31 -6.47
CA GLY A 94 -1.30 1.46 -6.17
C GLY A 94 -1.69 2.72 -5.41
N ASN A 95 -0.74 3.58 -5.04
CA ASN A 95 -1.00 4.82 -4.32
C ASN A 95 -0.84 6.04 -5.22
N ALA A 96 -1.54 7.13 -4.87
CA ALA A 96 -1.35 8.42 -5.51
C ALA A 96 -1.56 9.56 -4.52
N PHE A 97 -0.95 10.71 -4.84
CA PHE A 97 -1.14 11.97 -4.12
C PHE A 97 -2.15 12.82 -4.87
N THR A 98 -3.32 12.95 -4.28
CA THR A 98 -4.42 13.77 -4.79
C THR A 98 -4.51 15.06 -4.00
N ILE A 99 -4.59 16.18 -4.70
CA ILE A 99 -4.68 17.52 -4.13
C ILE A 99 -6.01 18.19 -4.49
N SER A 100 -6.44 19.16 -3.68
CA SER A 100 -7.67 19.91 -3.90
C SER A 100 -7.57 20.80 -5.14
N ASN A 101 -8.73 21.16 -5.73
CA ASN A 101 -8.80 22.11 -6.83
C ASN A 101 -8.19 23.47 -6.48
N GLN A 102 -8.34 23.89 -5.20
CA GLN A 102 -7.76 25.15 -4.73
C GLN A 102 -6.24 25.07 -4.71
N LEU A 103 -5.67 23.99 -4.20
CA LEU A 103 -4.21 23.79 -4.16
C LEU A 103 -3.65 23.69 -5.60
N GLN A 104 -4.33 22.95 -6.49
CA GLN A 104 -3.94 22.85 -7.90
C GLN A 104 -3.90 24.23 -8.56
N SER A 105 -4.91 25.07 -8.35
CA SER A 105 -4.97 26.42 -8.90
C SER A 105 -3.84 27.29 -8.36
N ALA A 106 -3.53 27.18 -7.08
CA ALA A 106 -2.42 27.91 -6.47
C ALA A 106 -1.06 27.47 -7.01
N LEU A 107 -0.82 26.18 -7.21
CA LEU A 107 0.42 25.68 -7.83
C LEU A 107 0.54 26.15 -9.29
N ARG A 108 -0.53 26.06 -10.07
CA ARG A 108 -0.53 26.54 -11.48
C ARG A 108 -0.31 28.04 -11.62
N SER A 109 -0.63 28.84 -10.61
CA SER A 109 -0.31 30.27 -10.60
C SER A 109 1.18 30.56 -10.47
N ILE A 110 1.97 29.62 -9.92
CA ILE A 110 3.42 29.72 -9.78
C ILE A 110 4.11 29.11 -11.01
N ASP A 111 3.73 27.90 -11.41
CA ASP A 111 4.22 27.20 -12.59
C ASP A 111 3.07 26.65 -13.43
N THR A 112 2.77 27.31 -14.54
CA THR A 112 1.67 26.91 -15.45
C THR A 112 1.89 25.55 -16.10
N LYS A 113 3.14 25.13 -16.24
CA LYS A 113 3.52 23.86 -16.90
C LYS A 113 3.68 22.71 -15.93
N MET A 114 3.82 23.01 -14.63
CA MET A 114 3.94 22.00 -13.57
C MET A 114 5.04 20.97 -13.83
N PHE A 115 6.22 21.41 -14.31
CA PHE A 115 7.32 20.49 -14.62
C PHE A 115 8.00 19.91 -13.37
N ASP A 116 8.08 20.69 -12.31
CA ASP A 116 8.65 20.28 -11.04
C ASP A 116 7.66 20.57 -9.91
N HIS A 117 6.83 19.57 -9.64
CA HIS A 117 5.78 19.66 -8.63
C HIS A 117 6.33 19.92 -7.22
N ALA A 118 7.46 19.32 -6.87
CA ALA A 118 8.03 19.45 -5.53
C ALA A 118 8.59 20.85 -5.29
N SER A 119 9.35 21.40 -6.24
CA SER A 119 9.88 22.77 -6.15
C SER A 119 8.77 23.82 -6.19
N THR A 120 7.73 23.60 -7.00
CA THR A 120 6.56 24.49 -7.05
C THR A 120 5.80 24.47 -5.71
N MET A 121 5.65 23.29 -5.09
CA MET A 121 5.06 23.15 -3.76
C MET A 121 5.88 23.91 -2.71
N LYS A 122 7.22 23.81 -2.76
CA LYS A 122 8.10 24.55 -1.85
C LYS A 122 7.88 26.07 -1.97
N GLN A 123 7.84 26.58 -3.20
CA GLN A 123 7.60 28.01 -3.43
C GLN A 123 6.25 28.47 -2.86
N LEU A 124 5.20 27.67 -3.06
CA LEU A 124 3.87 27.96 -2.51
C LEU A 124 3.88 28.00 -0.98
N ILE A 125 4.52 27.02 -0.34
CA ILE A 125 4.66 26.97 1.12
C ILE A 125 5.37 28.20 1.67
N GLU A 126 6.46 28.64 1.02
CA GLU A 126 7.21 29.84 1.41
C GLU A 126 6.39 31.13 1.23
N GLN A 127 5.64 31.25 0.13
CA GLN A 127 4.72 32.38 -0.07
C GLN A 127 3.65 32.42 1.01
N ARG A 128 3.02 31.26 1.34
CA ARG A 128 2.01 31.17 2.40
C ARG A 128 2.58 31.57 3.75
N LYS A 129 3.79 31.08 4.07
CA LYS A 129 4.50 31.41 5.32
C LYS A 129 4.77 32.93 5.42
N THR A 130 5.23 33.54 4.34
CA THR A 130 5.48 34.99 4.28
C THR A 130 4.20 35.80 4.41
N ALA A 131 3.08 35.30 3.89
CA ALA A 131 1.78 35.94 3.98
C ALA A 131 1.06 35.66 5.34
N GLY A 132 1.66 34.90 6.23
CA GLY A 132 1.05 34.53 7.52
C GLY A 132 -0.17 33.60 7.42
N LEU A 133 -0.28 32.86 6.30
CA LEU A 133 -1.37 31.91 6.07
C LEU A 133 -1.14 30.58 6.82
N PRO A 134 -2.19 29.84 7.16
CA PRO A 134 -2.07 28.52 7.77
C PRO A 134 -1.24 27.56 6.91
N ARG A 135 -0.58 26.59 7.55
CA ARG A 135 0.13 25.51 6.84
C ARG A 135 -0.85 24.71 6.01
N LEU A 136 -0.34 24.10 4.94
CA LEU A 136 -1.09 23.11 4.16
C LEU A 136 -1.30 21.85 5.01
N VAL A 137 -2.46 21.24 4.90
CA VAL A 137 -2.83 20.03 5.63
C VAL A 137 -2.89 18.86 4.66
N PHE A 138 -2.01 17.86 4.84
CA PHE A 138 -2.02 16.65 4.05
C PHE A 138 -2.41 15.44 4.90
N ALA A 139 -3.16 14.50 4.31
CA ALA A 139 -3.58 13.30 5.00
C ALA A 139 -2.88 12.05 4.45
N THR A 140 -2.55 11.13 5.35
CA THR A 140 -2.13 9.77 5.04
C THR A 140 -2.95 8.76 5.83
N VAL A 141 -2.89 7.48 5.44
CA VAL A 141 -3.82 6.47 5.97
C VAL A 141 -3.40 5.87 7.31
N TYR A 142 -2.11 5.95 7.64
CA TYR A 142 -1.52 5.37 8.85
C TYR A 142 -0.11 5.92 9.07
N PRO A 143 0.35 6.15 10.32
CA PRO A 143 1.68 6.71 10.58
C PRO A 143 2.80 5.89 9.95
N TYR A 144 2.79 4.56 10.14
CA TYR A 144 3.80 3.65 9.62
C TYR A 144 3.31 2.99 8.32
N SER A 145 3.24 3.78 7.23
CA SER A 145 2.76 3.36 5.91
C SER A 145 3.69 3.81 4.80
N CYS A 146 3.71 3.09 3.69
CA CYS A 146 4.41 3.56 2.49
C CYS A 146 3.85 4.89 1.98
N HIS A 147 2.55 5.14 2.12
CA HIS A 147 1.93 6.43 1.81
C HIS A 147 2.63 7.59 2.53
N ASN A 148 2.84 7.45 3.84
CA ASN A 148 3.51 8.47 4.64
C ASN A 148 5.00 8.59 4.29
N LEU A 149 5.69 7.47 4.12
CA LEU A 149 7.11 7.48 3.74
C LEU A 149 7.35 8.10 2.37
N GLN A 150 6.51 7.78 1.38
CA GLN A 150 6.61 8.33 0.02
C GLN A 150 6.30 9.83 0.00
N LEU A 151 5.25 10.27 0.68
CA LEU A 151 4.92 11.69 0.78
C LEU A 151 6.07 12.47 1.43
N ARG A 152 6.61 11.98 2.54
CA ARG A 152 7.77 12.59 3.22
C ARG A 152 9.01 12.61 2.33
N TYR A 153 9.28 11.51 1.63
CA TYR A 153 10.41 11.42 0.69
C TYR A 153 10.30 12.46 -0.42
N TRP A 154 9.13 12.57 -1.04
CA TRP A 154 8.86 13.54 -2.10
C TRP A 154 8.96 14.99 -1.60
N LEU A 155 8.37 15.33 -0.45
CA LEU A 155 8.49 16.66 0.16
C LEU A 155 9.96 17.02 0.44
N ALA A 156 10.71 16.08 1.00
CA ALA A 156 12.13 16.29 1.31
C ALA A 156 13.02 16.44 0.08
N SER A 157 12.63 15.95 -1.11
CA SER A 157 13.36 16.16 -2.35
C SER A 157 13.47 17.64 -2.74
N ALA A 158 12.49 18.46 -2.31
CA ALA A 158 12.50 19.92 -2.47
C ALA A 158 12.83 20.64 -1.17
N HIS A 159 13.48 19.98 -0.20
CA HIS A 159 13.81 20.58 1.10
C HIS A 159 12.60 21.13 1.88
N ILE A 160 11.43 20.46 1.75
CA ILE A 160 10.27 20.70 2.61
C ILE A 160 10.39 19.77 3.80
N ASP A 161 10.37 20.33 5.02
CA ASP A 161 10.34 19.55 6.25
C ASP A 161 8.88 19.20 6.58
N PRO A 162 8.48 17.91 6.45
CA PRO A 162 7.09 17.52 6.63
C PRO A 162 6.58 17.70 8.07
N ASP A 163 7.46 17.85 9.05
CA ASP A 163 7.07 18.05 10.45
C ASP A 163 6.99 19.53 10.84
N LYS A 164 7.54 20.44 9.99
CA LYS A 164 7.57 21.89 10.29
C LYS A 164 6.82 22.74 9.26
N ASP A 165 6.89 22.35 7.98
CA ASP A 165 6.41 23.19 6.87
C ASP A 165 4.94 22.92 6.50
N ILE A 166 4.41 21.75 6.89
CA ILE A 166 3.03 21.31 6.67
C ILE A 166 2.43 20.69 7.93
N ASP A 167 1.15 20.37 7.89
CA ASP A 167 0.46 19.57 8.90
C ASP A 167 0.09 18.22 8.29
N LEU A 168 0.64 17.12 8.85
CA LEU A 168 0.29 15.75 8.46
C LEU A 168 -0.74 15.18 9.43
N VAL A 169 -1.87 14.70 8.87
CA VAL A 169 -2.96 14.08 9.63
C VAL A 169 -3.19 12.65 9.16
N ILE A 170 -3.75 11.83 10.05
CA ILE A 170 -4.09 10.44 9.74
C ILE A 170 -5.61 10.33 9.61
N LEU A 171 -6.06 9.86 8.44
CA LEU A 171 -7.48 9.63 8.16
C LEU A 171 -7.69 8.24 7.55
N PRO A 172 -8.79 7.55 7.86
CA PRO A 172 -9.20 6.35 7.12
C PRO A 172 -9.38 6.66 5.63
N PRO A 173 -9.02 5.74 4.72
CA PRO A 173 -9.15 5.97 3.27
C PRO A 173 -10.55 6.42 2.85
N SER A 174 -11.61 5.86 3.43
CA SER A 174 -13.01 6.20 3.11
C SER A 174 -13.43 7.62 3.49
N GLN A 175 -12.66 8.32 4.31
CA GLN A 175 -12.95 9.70 4.73
C GLN A 175 -12.17 10.75 3.93
N MET A 176 -11.18 10.33 3.12
CA MET A 176 -10.28 11.25 2.41
C MET A 176 -11.01 12.21 1.49
N VAL A 177 -11.94 11.68 0.67
CA VAL A 177 -12.66 12.47 -0.34
C VAL A 177 -13.56 13.52 0.31
N ASP A 178 -14.28 13.17 1.38
CA ASP A 178 -15.12 14.12 2.09
C ASP A 178 -14.32 15.22 2.78
N HIS A 179 -13.19 14.86 3.41
CA HIS A 179 -12.32 15.85 4.03
C HIS A 179 -11.70 16.80 2.99
N LEU A 180 -11.34 16.29 1.80
CA LEU A 180 -10.85 17.13 0.69
C LEU A 180 -11.94 18.08 0.18
N ARG A 181 -13.16 17.55 -0.06
CA ARG A 181 -14.32 18.31 -0.51
C ARG A 181 -14.70 19.42 0.46
N LEU A 182 -14.61 19.16 1.76
CA LEU A 182 -14.92 20.11 2.83
C LEU A 182 -13.77 21.09 3.16
N ALA A 183 -12.66 21.00 2.42
CA ALA A 183 -11.45 21.79 2.65
C ALA A 183 -10.85 21.64 4.07
N HIS A 184 -11.05 20.47 4.69
CA HIS A 184 -10.38 20.12 5.95
C HIS A 184 -8.94 19.67 5.71
N ILE A 185 -8.63 19.21 4.49
CA ILE A 185 -7.29 18.87 4.02
C ILE A 185 -7.08 19.48 2.62
N ASP A 186 -5.82 19.80 2.29
CA ASP A 186 -5.43 20.31 0.99
C ASP A 186 -5.06 19.20 0.01
N GLY A 187 -4.74 18.00 0.54
CA GLY A 187 -4.43 16.82 -0.26
C GLY A 187 -4.31 15.56 0.59
N PHE A 188 -4.30 14.40 -0.08
CA PHE A 188 -4.12 13.12 0.58
C PHE A 188 -3.30 12.14 -0.26
N PHE A 189 -2.52 11.31 0.41
CA PHE A 189 -1.82 10.18 -0.19
C PHE A 189 -2.50 8.88 0.26
N ALA A 190 -3.14 8.18 -0.67
CA ALA A 190 -3.91 6.98 -0.37
C ALA A 190 -3.86 5.96 -1.52
N GLY A 191 -4.22 4.71 -1.22
CA GLY A 191 -4.40 3.65 -2.20
C GLY A 191 -5.68 3.83 -3.04
N ALA A 192 -5.65 3.29 -4.26
CA ALA A 192 -6.82 3.23 -5.12
C ALA A 192 -7.98 2.48 -4.43
N PRO A 193 -9.25 2.90 -4.66
CA PRO A 193 -9.71 3.79 -5.73
C PRO A 193 -9.92 5.26 -5.28
N TRP A 194 -9.61 5.65 -4.07
CA TRP A 194 -10.05 6.93 -3.48
C TRP A 194 -9.57 8.15 -4.26
N ASN A 195 -8.39 8.05 -4.90
CA ASN A 195 -7.87 9.08 -5.80
C ASN A 195 -8.80 9.29 -7.00
N SER A 196 -9.18 8.20 -7.67
CA SER A 196 -10.13 8.23 -8.80
C SER A 196 -11.51 8.74 -8.38
N VAL A 197 -12.00 8.34 -7.20
CA VAL A 197 -13.27 8.86 -6.65
C VAL A 197 -13.22 10.38 -6.50
N ALA A 198 -12.15 10.92 -5.91
CA ALA A 198 -12.01 12.38 -5.73
C ALA A 198 -11.98 13.13 -7.08
N ILE A 199 -11.26 12.57 -8.07
CA ILE A 199 -11.11 13.17 -9.39
C ILE A 199 -12.44 13.15 -10.17
N LEU A 200 -13.09 11.98 -10.24
CA LEU A 200 -14.35 11.82 -10.99
C LEU A 200 -15.49 12.66 -10.40
N GLN A 201 -15.48 12.89 -9.09
CA GLN A 201 -16.41 13.80 -8.44
C GLN A 201 -16.03 15.29 -8.57
N GLY A 202 -14.93 15.61 -9.25
CA GLY A 202 -14.49 16.98 -9.47
C GLY A 202 -13.94 17.67 -8.22
N HIS A 203 -13.50 16.92 -7.19
CA HIS A 203 -13.00 17.49 -5.95
C HIS A 203 -11.47 17.62 -5.88
N GLY A 204 -10.75 16.96 -6.78
CA GLY A 204 -9.29 16.99 -6.75
C GLY A 204 -8.63 16.59 -8.05
N HIS A 205 -7.30 16.63 -8.01
CA HIS A 205 -6.39 16.27 -9.11
C HIS A 205 -5.31 15.34 -8.59
N CYS A 206 -4.96 14.31 -9.35
CA CYS A 206 -3.78 13.50 -9.05
C CYS A 206 -2.53 14.32 -9.42
N LEU A 207 -1.69 14.61 -8.42
CA LEU A 207 -0.44 15.32 -8.63
C LEU A 207 0.66 14.38 -9.09
N LEU A 208 0.73 13.19 -8.48
CA LEU A 208 1.71 12.15 -8.78
C LEU A 208 1.24 10.79 -8.22
N THR A 209 1.82 9.73 -8.74
CA THR A 209 1.61 8.35 -8.27
C THR A 209 2.80 7.83 -7.46
N SER A 210 2.66 6.70 -6.81
CA SER A 210 3.78 6.03 -6.14
C SER A 210 4.95 5.71 -7.07
N MET A 211 4.66 5.42 -8.36
CA MET A 211 5.67 5.17 -9.39
C MET A 211 6.58 6.38 -9.65
N ASP A 212 6.03 7.60 -9.54
CA ASP A 212 6.79 8.84 -9.74
C ASP A 212 7.78 9.12 -8.60
N ILE A 213 7.59 8.46 -7.45
CA ILE A 213 8.45 8.61 -6.28
C ILE A 213 9.43 7.45 -6.16
N TRP A 214 8.93 6.22 -6.21
CA TRP A 214 9.71 4.99 -6.15
C TRP A 214 9.22 4.03 -7.22
N GLU A 215 10.07 3.71 -8.18
CA GLU A 215 9.75 2.70 -9.18
C GLU A 215 9.50 1.34 -8.51
N ASN A 216 8.39 0.69 -8.87
CA ASN A 216 7.97 -0.58 -8.25
C ASN A 216 7.92 -0.53 -6.72
N ALA A 217 7.29 0.52 -6.19
CA ALA A 217 7.21 0.78 -4.76
C ALA A 217 6.65 -0.41 -3.97
N PRO A 218 7.33 -0.87 -2.90
CA PRO A 218 6.76 -1.84 -1.97
C PRO A 218 5.50 -1.27 -1.31
N GLU A 219 4.48 -2.13 -1.15
CA GLU A 219 3.23 -1.63 -0.58
C GLU A 219 2.58 -2.67 0.34
N LYS A 220 1.58 -3.40 -0.12
CA LYS A 220 0.83 -4.33 0.73
C LYS A 220 1.47 -5.72 0.76
N VAL A 221 1.40 -6.33 1.92
CA VAL A 221 1.93 -7.67 2.17
C VAL A 221 0.91 -8.54 2.90
N LEU A 222 1.03 -9.85 2.78
CA LEU A 222 0.38 -10.78 3.69
C LEU A 222 1.15 -10.74 5.02
N GLY A 223 0.59 -10.10 6.04
CA GLY A 223 1.18 -10.05 7.37
C GLY A 223 0.59 -11.12 8.27
N VAL A 224 1.45 -11.86 8.97
CA VAL A 224 1.10 -12.83 10.01
C VAL A 224 2.01 -12.65 11.22
N THR A 225 1.62 -13.14 12.41
CA THR A 225 2.56 -13.18 13.52
C THR A 225 3.61 -14.27 13.29
N LEU A 226 4.84 -14.05 13.75
CA LEU A 226 5.90 -15.08 13.72
C LEU A 226 5.43 -16.36 14.40
N GLU A 227 4.81 -16.25 15.57
CA GLU A 227 4.26 -17.37 16.33
C GLU A 227 3.24 -18.19 15.53
N TRP A 228 2.34 -17.51 14.79
CA TRP A 228 1.36 -18.20 13.95
C TRP A 228 2.04 -18.97 12.81
N ALA A 229 3.01 -18.34 12.14
CA ALA A 229 3.74 -18.96 11.04
C ALA A 229 4.55 -20.20 11.49
N GLU A 230 5.17 -20.14 12.68
CA GLU A 230 5.91 -21.26 13.25
C GLU A 230 5.00 -22.42 13.67
N LYS A 231 3.78 -22.13 14.12
CA LYS A 231 2.77 -23.16 14.49
C LYS A 231 2.06 -23.76 13.28
N ASN A 232 2.03 -23.06 12.15
CA ASN A 232 1.23 -23.44 10.99
C ASN A 232 2.04 -23.37 9.67
N PRO A 233 3.23 -24.00 9.56
CA PRO A 233 4.10 -23.84 8.40
C PRO A 233 3.50 -24.37 7.10
N ASN A 234 2.78 -25.50 7.12
CA ASN A 234 2.14 -26.05 5.93
C ASN A 234 0.91 -25.24 5.52
N THR A 235 0.13 -24.77 6.50
CA THR A 235 -1.00 -23.85 6.28
C THR A 235 -0.51 -22.54 5.65
N HIS A 236 0.60 -21.96 6.15
CA HIS A 236 1.19 -20.75 5.61
C HIS A 236 1.65 -20.95 4.17
N SER A 237 2.30 -22.09 3.88
CA SER A 237 2.73 -22.44 2.53
C SER A 237 1.53 -22.62 1.59
N ALA A 238 0.45 -23.26 2.02
CA ALA A 238 -0.78 -23.41 1.24
C ALA A 238 -1.44 -22.04 0.96
N LEU A 239 -1.46 -21.15 1.95
CA LEU A 239 -1.98 -19.80 1.78
C LEU A 239 -1.17 -18.98 0.76
N ILE A 240 0.17 -19.10 0.79
CA ILE A 240 1.07 -18.46 -0.19
C ILE A 240 0.80 -18.98 -1.60
N ARG A 241 0.62 -20.29 -1.80
CA ARG A 241 0.32 -20.87 -3.11
C ARG A 241 -1.01 -20.35 -3.66
N ALA A 242 -2.06 -20.37 -2.83
CA ALA A 242 -3.37 -19.86 -3.24
C ALA A 242 -3.35 -18.38 -3.66
N LEU A 243 -2.62 -17.54 -2.92
CA LEU A 243 -2.46 -16.13 -3.25
C LEU A 243 -1.59 -15.91 -4.48
N HIS A 244 -0.57 -16.74 -4.69
CA HIS A 244 0.27 -16.68 -5.90
C HIS A 244 -0.56 -16.97 -7.15
N GLU A 245 -1.38 -18.02 -7.16
CA GLU A 245 -2.32 -18.33 -8.24
C GLU A 245 -3.30 -17.17 -8.49
N ALA A 246 -3.82 -16.54 -7.43
CA ALA A 246 -4.70 -15.39 -7.56
C ALA A 246 -3.99 -14.19 -8.20
N CYS A 247 -2.75 -13.91 -7.80
CA CYS A 247 -1.96 -12.83 -8.39
C CYS A 247 -1.59 -13.10 -9.85
N GLN A 248 -1.26 -14.34 -10.21
CA GLN A 248 -1.03 -14.74 -11.60
C GLN A 248 -2.31 -14.56 -12.44
N TRP A 249 -3.44 -15.00 -11.92
CA TRP A 249 -4.72 -14.82 -12.60
C TRP A 249 -5.03 -13.33 -12.80
N LEU A 250 -4.84 -12.49 -11.79
CA LEU A 250 -5.06 -11.05 -11.86
C LEU A 250 -4.17 -10.36 -12.89
N GLU A 251 -2.93 -10.77 -13.04
CA GLU A 251 -2.01 -10.17 -14.02
C GLU A 251 -2.50 -10.34 -15.47
N LEU A 252 -3.29 -11.40 -15.73
CA LEU A 252 -3.80 -11.72 -17.07
C LEU A 252 -5.27 -11.32 -17.26
N HIS A 253 -6.05 -11.21 -16.18
CA HIS A 253 -7.51 -11.09 -16.20
C HIS A 253 -8.03 -9.98 -15.26
N ALA A 254 -7.23 -8.95 -15.02
CA ALA A 254 -7.57 -7.92 -14.01
C ALA A 254 -8.92 -7.23 -14.28
N GLU A 255 -9.28 -7.00 -15.54
CA GLU A 255 -10.56 -6.39 -15.90
C GLU A 255 -11.76 -7.30 -15.56
N GLU A 256 -11.58 -8.62 -15.62
CA GLU A 256 -12.63 -9.59 -15.23
C GLU A 256 -12.93 -9.56 -13.73
N ALA A 257 -12.01 -9.00 -12.92
CA ALA A 257 -12.18 -8.83 -11.47
C ALA A 257 -13.00 -7.58 -11.10
N LEU A 258 -13.21 -6.64 -12.03
CA LEU A 258 -13.89 -5.35 -11.75
C LEU A 258 -15.29 -5.53 -11.14
N PRO A 259 -16.17 -6.41 -11.63
CA PRO A 259 -17.49 -6.60 -11.02
C PRO A 259 -17.43 -7.10 -9.57
N LEU A 260 -16.51 -8.02 -9.28
CA LEU A 260 -16.30 -8.53 -7.93
C LEU A 260 -15.78 -7.41 -7.01
N LEU A 261 -14.80 -6.65 -7.47
CA LEU A 261 -14.23 -5.55 -6.71
C LEU A 261 -15.28 -4.47 -6.42
N GLU A 262 -16.07 -4.08 -7.42
CA GLU A 262 -17.17 -3.14 -7.25
C GLU A 262 -18.18 -3.64 -6.20
N GLN A 263 -18.63 -4.88 -6.33
CA GLN A 263 -19.55 -5.48 -5.37
C GLN A 263 -19.03 -5.41 -3.92
N GLN A 264 -17.75 -5.68 -3.72
CA GLN A 264 -17.14 -5.69 -2.37
C GLN A 264 -16.92 -4.27 -1.83
N LEU A 265 -16.45 -3.34 -2.66
CA LEU A 265 -16.09 -2.00 -2.21
C LEU A 265 -17.30 -1.08 -2.09
N SER A 266 -18.31 -1.20 -2.97
CA SER A 266 -19.53 -0.39 -2.94
C SER A 266 -20.39 -0.62 -1.69
N LEU A 267 -20.27 -1.77 -1.02
CA LEU A 267 -20.96 -2.04 0.24
C LEU A 267 -20.65 -0.98 1.33
N ASN A 268 -19.51 -0.33 1.25
CA ASN A 268 -19.04 0.63 2.24
C ASN A 268 -19.01 2.07 1.76
N SER A 269 -19.14 2.28 0.45
CA SER A 269 -19.23 3.61 -0.13
C SER A 269 -19.97 3.56 -1.47
N PRO A 270 -21.17 4.15 -1.54
CA PRO A 270 -21.91 4.25 -2.79
C PRO A 270 -21.19 5.11 -3.84
N LEU A 271 -20.09 5.76 -3.47
CA LEU A 271 -19.25 6.54 -4.37
C LEU A 271 -18.36 5.67 -5.24
N ILE A 272 -18.16 4.39 -4.87
CA ILE A 272 -17.32 3.44 -5.60
C ILE A 272 -18.16 2.70 -6.64
N ASN A 273 -17.78 2.88 -7.90
CA ASN A 273 -18.34 2.21 -9.08
C ASN A 273 -17.19 1.77 -10.00
N GLN A 274 -17.49 1.07 -11.08
CA GLN A 274 -16.45 0.58 -12.01
C GLN A 274 -15.61 1.70 -12.60
N GLU A 275 -16.19 2.86 -12.90
CA GLU A 275 -15.46 3.98 -13.49
C GLU A 275 -14.29 4.44 -12.61
N CYS A 276 -14.45 4.44 -11.28
CA CYS A 276 -13.37 4.80 -10.37
C CYS A 276 -12.38 3.65 -10.10
N LEU A 277 -12.75 2.40 -10.41
CA LEU A 277 -11.89 1.22 -10.24
C LEU A 277 -11.01 0.96 -11.46
N ILE A 278 -11.52 1.20 -12.67
CA ILE A 278 -10.83 0.96 -13.94
C ILE A 278 -9.41 1.55 -13.96
N PRO A 279 -9.16 2.82 -13.58
CA PRO A 279 -7.84 3.43 -13.70
C PRO A 279 -6.73 2.65 -13.00
N ALA A 280 -7.00 2.13 -11.80
CA ALA A 280 -6.02 1.36 -11.05
C ALA A 280 -5.75 -0.02 -11.65
N ILE A 281 -6.74 -0.61 -12.32
CA ILE A 281 -6.71 -1.98 -12.85
C ILE A 281 -6.12 -2.00 -14.27
N THR A 282 -6.51 -1.06 -15.13
CA THR A 282 -6.08 -1.03 -16.54
C THR A 282 -4.81 -0.21 -16.78
N GLY A 283 -4.47 0.65 -15.83
CA GLY A 283 -3.40 1.64 -15.99
C GLY A 283 -3.79 2.86 -16.84
N GLU A 284 -5.04 2.95 -17.28
CA GLU A 284 -5.58 4.14 -17.94
C GLU A 284 -5.98 5.16 -16.88
N TYR A 285 -4.98 5.89 -16.37
CA TYR A 285 -5.15 6.72 -15.20
C TYR A 285 -5.68 8.11 -15.55
N ILE A 286 -6.65 8.59 -14.75
CA ILE A 286 -7.25 9.91 -14.87
C ILE A 286 -6.55 10.82 -13.86
N PHE A 287 -5.89 11.88 -14.34
CA PHE A 287 -5.18 12.85 -13.49
C PHE A 287 -6.08 14.03 -13.11
N THR A 288 -7.00 14.42 -13.97
CA THR A 288 -7.91 15.55 -13.74
C THR A 288 -9.32 15.23 -14.27
N HIS A 289 -10.34 15.88 -13.70
CA HIS A 289 -11.73 15.78 -14.19
C HIS A 289 -11.90 16.33 -15.62
N GLN A 290 -10.99 17.17 -16.10
CA GLN A 290 -10.99 17.74 -17.45
C GLN A 290 -10.31 16.85 -18.49
N SER A 291 -10.28 15.54 -18.26
CA SER A 291 -9.80 14.51 -19.19
C SER A 291 -8.31 14.51 -19.56
N GLU A 292 -7.42 15.03 -18.69
CA GLU A 292 -6.00 14.63 -18.77
C GLU A 292 -5.91 13.17 -18.34
N GLN A 293 -5.91 12.27 -19.32
CA GLN A 293 -5.70 10.85 -19.14
C GLN A 293 -4.26 10.51 -19.49
N GLY A 294 -3.67 9.62 -18.75
CA GLY A 294 -2.34 9.10 -19.03
C GLY A 294 -2.27 7.60 -18.81
N LYS A 295 -1.35 6.95 -19.50
CA LYS A 295 -1.13 5.53 -19.30
C LYS A 295 -0.08 5.32 -18.21
N VAL A 296 -0.48 4.72 -17.09
CA VAL A 296 0.38 4.32 -15.97
C VAL A 296 0.27 2.79 -15.81
N PRO A 297 0.90 2.02 -16.73
CA PRO A 297 0.65 0.57 -16.82
C PRO A 297 1.09 -0.21 -15.57
N SER A 298 1.83 0.43 -14.68
CA SER A 298 2.30 -0.15 -13.43
C SER A 298 1.66 0.50 -12.21
N ILE A 299 0.45 1.08 -12.33
CA ILE A 299 -0.24 1.68 -11.18
C ILE A 299 -0.54 0.64 -10.09
N LEU A 300 -0.95 -0.57 -10.47
CA LEU A 300 -0.97 -1.77 -9.63
C LEU A 300 -0.27 -2.91 -10.36
N VAL A 301 0.60 -3.60 -9.67
CA VAL A 301 1.33 -4.76 -10.19
C VAL A 301 1.08 -5.93 -9.25
N PHE A 302 0.40 -6.98 -9.76
CA PHE A 302 0.02 -8.12 -8.93
C PHE A 302 1.04 -9.28 -8.98
N ASN A 303 1.66 -9.56 -10.14
CA ASN A 303 2.56 -10.71 -10.26
C ASN A 303 3.82 -10.43 -11.08
N ARG A 304 3.72 -9.68 -12.21
CA ARG A 304 4.89 -9.40 -13.06
C ARG A 304 6.05 -8.80 -12.27
N SER A 305 7.26 -8.90 -12.78
CA SER A 305 8.48 -8.39 -12.14
C SER A 305 8.73 -8.98 -10.75
N MET A 306 8.26 -10.21 -10.50
CA MET A 306 8.36 -10.87 -9.19
C MET A 306 7.76 -10.03 -8.04
N ALA A 307 6.63 -9.38 -8.31
CA ALA A 307 5.95 -8.49 -7.36
C ALA A 307 5.60 -9.19 -6.03
N ASN A 308 5.32 -10.51 -6.09
CA ASN A 308 4.94 -11.27 -4.89
C ASN A 308 6.13 -11.74 -4.05
N PHE A 309 7.35 -11.67 -4.59
CA PHE A 309 8.54 -12.07 -3.84
C PHE A 309 8.83 -11.05 -2.73
N PRO A 310 9.03 -11.49 -1.47
CA PRO A 310 9.32 -10.59 -0.37
C PRO A 310 10.78 -10.15 -0.40
N TRP A 311 11.11 -9.21 -1.28
CA TRP A 311 12.46 -8.70 -1.49
C TRP A 311 13.01 -8.07 -0.21
N LEU A 312 14.19 -8.50 0.24
CA LEU A 312 14.85 -7.87 1.38
C LEU A 312 15.19 -6.39 1.09
N SER A 313 15.44 -6.03 -0.17
CA SER A 313 15.63 -4.63 -0.59
C SER A 313 14.41 -3.74 -0.33
N HIS A 314 13.19 -4.27 -0.43
CA HIS A 314 11.98 -3.55 -0.03
C HIS A 314 12.00 -3.22 1.48
N GLY A 315 12.36 -4.22 2.29
CA GLY A 315 12.50 -4.03 3.74
C GLY A 315 13.61 -3.03 4.08
N GLN A 316 14.75 -3.10 3.39
CA GLN A 316 15.86 -2.16 3.58
C GLN A 316 15.46 -0.71 3.25
N LEU A 317 14.78 -0.50 2.11
CA LEU A 317 14.26 0.82 1.74
C LEU A 317 13.32 1.37 2.83
N ILE A 318 12.38 0.56 3.29
CA ILE A 318 11.44 0.95 4.34
C ILE A 318 12.19 1.30 5.64
N CYS A 319 13.10 0.44 6.11
CA CYS A 319 13.85 0.68 7.34
C CYS A 319 14.76 1.90 7.24
N ALA A 320 15.41 2.13 6.08
CA ALA A 320 16.21 3.32 5.84
C ALA A 320 15.38 4.61 5.93
N GLN A 321 14.18 4.60 5.31
CA GLN A 321 13.27 5.74 5.42
C GLN A 321 12.72 5.91 6.84
N MET A 322 12.39 4.84 7.55
CA MET A 322 11.96 4.93 8.95
C MET A 322 13.05 5.49 9.86
N LYS A 323 14.32 5.17 9.62
CA LYS A 323 15.46 5.80 10.32
C LYS A 323 15.61 7.27 9.96
N ARG A 324 15.56 7.60 8.67
CA ARG A 324 15.64 8.98 8.20
C ARG A 324 14.65 9.89 8.93
N TRP A 325 13.47 9.38 9.23
CA TRP A 325 12.42 10.11 9.95
C TRP A 325 12.43 9.87 11.47
N GLN A 326 13.51 9.29 12.00
CA GLN A 326 13.71 9.03 13.44
C GLN A 326 12.59 8.17 14.08
N TRP A 327 11.94 7.32 13.28
CA TRP A 327 10.97 6.35 13.77
C TRP A 327 11.65 5.10 14.31
N LEU A 328 12.78 4.71 13.73
CA LEU A 328 13.66 3.67 14.26
C LEU A 328 14.88 4.31 14.93
N PRO A 329 15.36 3.76 16.05
CA PRO A 329 16.63 4.16 16.66
C PRO A 329 17.81 3.95 15.70
N GLU A 330 18.81 4.81 15.77
CA GLU A 330 20.00 4.74 14.91
C GLU A 330 20.81 3.44 15.07
N ASP A 331 20.82 2.89 16.28
CA ASP A 331 21.54 1.65 16.64
C ASP A 331 20.83 0.37 16.21
N VAL A 332 19.62 0.45 15.65
CA VAL A 332 18.92 -0.73 15.11
C VAL A 332 19.67 -1.27 13.91
N ASP A 333 20.00 -2.56 13.94
CA ASP A 333 20.55 -3.27 12.80
C ASP A 333 19.44 -3.50 11.76
N ASN A 334 19.49 -2.77 10.64
CA ASN A 334 18.51 -2.87 9.58
C ASN A 334 18.50 -4.25 8.93
N GLU A 335 19.66 -4.87 8.71
CA GLU A 335 19.74 -6.18 8.05
C GLU A 335 19.07 -7.24 8.91
N GLN A 336 19.37 -7.24 10.20
CA GLN A 336 18.76 -8.16 11.16
C GLN A 336 17.24 -7.93 11.27
N LEU A 337 16.80 -6.68 11.37
CA LEU A 337 15.37 -6.34 11.45
C LEU A 337 14.64 -6.77 10.18
N VAL A 338 15.19 -6.49 9.01
CA VAL A 338 14.61 -6.88 7.72
C VAL A 338 14.53 -8.40 7.59
N ALA A 339 15.61 -9.13 7.91
CA ALA A 339 15.63 -10.59 7.86
C ALA A 339 14.64 -11.24 8.84
N SER A 340 14.34 -10.55 9.96
CA SER A 340 13.33 -11.02 10.92
C SER A 340 11.89 -10.85 10.45
N CYS A 341 11.61 -9.84 9.59
CA CYS A 341 10.27 -9.51 9.12
C CYS A 341 9.97 -10.04 7.71
N TYR A 342 10.95 -10.01 6.80
CA TYR A 342 10.79 -10.46 5.41
C TYR A 342 11.39 -11.86 5.25
N ARG A 343 10.58 -12.81 4.80
CA ARG A 343 10.91 -14.25 4.80
C ARG A 343 10.90 -14.86 3.39
N PRO A 344 11.88 -14.52 2.53
CA PRO A 344 12.00 -15.13 1.20
C PRO A 344 12.28 -16.64 1.25
N ASP A 345 12.81 -17.15 2.34
CA ASP A 345 12.99 -18.58 2.60
C ASP A 345 11.64 -19.34 2.62
N ILE A 346 10.63 -18.82 3.33
CA ILE A 346 9.27 -19.41 3.39
C ILE A 346 8.60 -19.33 2.00
N TYR A 347 8.75 -18.21 1.29
CA TYR A 347 8.24 -18.06 -0.08
C TYR A 347 8.79 -19.14 -1.01
N ARG A 348 10.13 -19.35 -1.02
CA ARG A 348 10.79 -20.37 -1.83
C ARG A 348 10.34 -21.79 -1.47
N GLN A 349 10.16 -22.05 -0.18
CA GLN A 349 9.65 -23.35 0.29
C GLN A 349 8.21 -23.62 -0.20
N ALA A 350 7.36 -22.60 -0.21
CA ALA A 350 5.97 -22.71 -0.63
C ALA A 350 5.82 -22.92 -2.14
N LEU A 351 6.67 -22.31 -2.96
CA LEU A 351 6.54 -22.17 -4.41
C LEU A 351 7.71 -22.82 -5.17
N THR A 352 8.03 -24.09 -4.86
CA THR A 352 9.18 -24.83 -5.43
C THR A 352 9.13 -25.02 -6.95
N HIS A 353 7.96 -24.84 -7.57
CA HIS A 353 7.73 -24.97 -9.02
C HIS A 353 7.85 -23.66 -9.79
N VAL A 354 8.01 -22.54 -9.09
CA VAL A 354 8.13 -21.21 -9.68
C VAL A 354 9.62 -20.87 -9.85
N GLU A 355 9.99 -20.29 -11.00
CA GLU A 355 11.34 -19.77 -11.18
C GLU A 355 11.61 -18.63 -10.18
N MET A 356 12.66 -18.79 -9.41
CA MET A 356 12.96 -17.89 -8.30
C MET A 356 14.12 -16.97 -8.61
N PRO A 357 14.10 -15.72 -8.10
CA PRO A 357 15.27 -14.86 -8.11
C PRO A 357 16.44 -15.56 -7.39
N LYS A 358 17.65 -15.44 -7.94
CA LYS A 358 18.86 -15.97 -7.30
C LYS A 358 19.20 -15.17 -6.04
N ASP A 359 18.99 -13.85 -6.10
CA ASP A 359 19.24 -12.91 -5.02
C ASP A 359 17.96 -12.54 -4.26
N ASN A 360 18.13 -12.04 -3.05
CA ASN A 360 17.04 -11.49 -2.24
C ASN A 360 16.91 -9.96 -2.41
N PHE A 361 17.73 -9.35 -3.24
CA PHE A 361 17.83 -7.91 -3.45
C PHE A 361 17.55 -7.55 -4.90
N HIS A 362 16.63 -6.64 -5.11
CA HIS A 362 16.34 -6.09 -6.42
C HIS A 362 17.15 -4.81 -6.65
N SER A 363 17.87 -4.72 -7.76
CA SER A 363 18.84 -3.63 -8.00
C SER A 363 18.21 -2.23 -8.07
N THR A 364 16.99 -2.10 -8.59
CA THR A 364 16.29 -0.80 -8.68
C THR A 364 15.96 -0.19 -7.32
N HIS A 365 15.71 -1.03 -6.30
CA HIS A 365 15.39 -0.53 -4.95
C HIS A 365 16.61 -0.05 -4.19
N LEU A 366 17.79 -0.60 -4.50
CA LEU A 366 19.05 -0.17 -3.89
C LEU A 366 19.49 1.22 -4.36
N ALA A 367 19.06 1.65 -5.55
CA ALA A 367 19.38 2.97 -6.08
C ALA A 367 18.64 4.13 -5.36
N ILE A 368 17.62 3.81 -4.56
CA ILE A 368 16.82 4.79 -3.80
C ILE A 368 17.37 4.98 -2.36
N LEU A 369 18.18 4.04 -1.90
CA LEU A 369 18.84 4.10 -0.58
C LEU A 369 19.98 5.11 -0.57
#